data_18d3c28afcf7243648a010442156cd9c
#
_entry.id   18d3c28afcf7243648a010442156cd9c
#
_cell.length_a   1.000
_cell.length_b   1.000
_cell.length_c   1.000
_cell.angle_alpha   90.00
_cell.angle_beta   90.00
_cell.angle_gamma   90.00
#
_symmetry.space_group_name_H-M   'P 1'
#
loop_
_entity.id
_entity.type
_entity.pdbx_description
1 polymer ?
#
loop_
_entity_poly.entity_id
_entity_poly.type
_entity_poly.pdbx_seq_one_letter_code
_entity_poly.pdbx_strand_id
1 'polypeptide(L)'
;MIYTGYYAKTKTYKELGLEPVAISGKVPDFFEGTTYPDFAPRWEMFKRWKAGEITNEGYIKEYKAYLNTLNKDDIEFDFKEYNTEENHCVLLCYEKPYDFCHRHVLADWLEENFGWKIAEYYVGG
;
A
#
# COMPACT_ATOMS: atom_id res chain seq x y z
N MET A 1 -9.29 -10.32 4.00
CA MET A 1 -9.40 -9.29 2.93
C MET A 1 -8.28 -8.28 3.05
N ILE A 2 -7.81 -7.77 1.92
CA ILE A 2 -6.75 -6.78 1.87
C ILE A 2 -7.35 -5.46 1.35
N TYR A 3 -7.16 -4.40 2.11
CA TYR A 3 -7.65 -3.07 1.77
C TYR A 3 -6.50 -2.09 1.66
N THR A 4 -6.76 -0.90 1.13
CA THR A 4 -5.84 0.24 1.20
C THR A 4 -6.46 1.35 2.03
N GLY A 5 -5.60 2.19 2.62
CA GLY A 5 -6.03 3.29 3.47
C GLY A 5 -4.89 4.27 3.72
N TYR A 6 -5.04 5.14 4.71
CA TYR A 6 -4.04 6.15 5.02
C TYR A 6 -3.80 6.27 6.52
N TYR A 7 -2.60 6.72 6.89
CA TYR A 7 -2.12 6.69 8.28
C TYR A 7 -3.01 7.41 9.27
N ALA A 8 -3.65 8.50 8.87
CA ALA A 8 -4.48 9.29 9.80
C ALA A 8 -5.63 8.49 10.42
N LYS A 9 -6.02 7.37 9.80
CA LYS A 9 -7.10 6.51 10.27
C LYS A 9 -6.62 5.20 10.91
N THR A 10 -5.33 5.09 11.21
CA THR A 10 -4.75 3.86 11.79
C THR A 10 -5.51 3.35 13.00
N LYS A 11 -5.81 4.25 13.95
CA LYS A 11 -6.53 3.88 15.17
C LYS A 11 -7.90 3.29 14.86
N THR A 12 -8.62 3.89 13.92
CA THR A 12 -9.93 3.43 13.51
C THR A 12 -9.86 2.04 12.87
N TYR A 13 -8.87 1.81 12.01
CA TYR A 13 -8.68 0.48 11.40
C TYR A 13 -8.45 -0.58 12.46
N LYS A 14 -7.60 -0.31 13.46
CA LYS A 14 -7.34 -1.24 14.56
C LYS A 14 -8.60 -1.55 15.35
N GLU A 15 -9.41 -0.54 15.66
CA GLU A 15 -10.67 -0.71 16.36
C GLU A 15 -11.67 -1.58 15.60
N LEU A 16 -11.56 -1.56 14.26
CA LEU A 16 -12.41 -2.37 13.38
C LEU A 16 -11.85 -3.77 13.12
N GLY A 17 -10.74 -4.12 13.73
CA GLY A 17 -10.13 -5.45 13.58
C GLY A 17 -9.26 -5.61 12.34
N LEU A 18 -8.83 -4.50 11.72
CA LEU A 18 -7.95 -4.52 10.57
C LEU A 18 -6.49 -4.35 11.00
N GLU A 19 -5.59 -5.21 10.53
CA GLU A 19 -4.15 -5.03 10.80
C GLU A 19 -3.60 -3.93 9.91
N PRO A 20 -3.08 -2.82 10.50
CA PRO A 20 -2.46 -1.76 9.71
C PRO A 20 -1.09 -2.20 9.21
N VAL A 21 -0.83 -2.05 7.91
CA VAL A 21 0.44 -2.40 7.29
C VAL A 21 1.00 -1.18 6.58
N ALA A 22 2.11 -0.66 7.10
CA ALA A 22 2.78 0.50 6.52
C ALA A 22 3.55 0.09 5.26
N ILE A 23 3.28 0.75 4.14
CA ILE A 23 3.91 0.45 2.85
C ILE A 23 4.68 1.65 2.29
N SER A 24 5.02 2.64 3.13
CA SER A 24 5.86 3.77 2.74
C SER A 24 7.27 3.60 3.30
N GLY A 25 8.25 4.29 2.68
CA GLY A 25 9.63 4.22 3.14
C GLY A 25 9.83 4.87 4.50
N LYS A 26 9.12 5.98 4.74
CA LYS A 26 9.12 6.65 6.04
C LYS A 26 7.75 6.44 6.69
N VAL A 27 7.76 6.02 7.94
CA VAL A 27 6.55 5.71 8.69
C VAL A 27 6.33 6.81 9.74
N PRO A 28 5.09 7.29 9.95
CA PRO A 28 4.83 8.31 10.99
C PRO A 28 5.20 7.81 12.38
N ASP A 29 5.67 8.72 13.23
CA ASP A 29 6.08 8.38 14.61
C ASP A 29 4.95 7.77 15.43
N PHE A 30 3.70 8.15 15.16
CA PHE A 30 2.55 7.63 15.90
C PHE A 30 2.10 6.24 15.43
N PHE A 31 2.67 5.74 14.32
CA PHE A 31 2.19 4.48 13.74
C PHE A 31 2.57 3.28 14.60
N GLU A 32 1.58 2.45 14.88
CA GLU A 32 1.75 1.15 15.54
C GLU A 32 1.09 0.08 14.68
N GLY A 33 1.88 -0.83 14.16
CA GLY A 33 1.39 -1.89 13.28
C GLY A 33 2.53 -2.58 12.56
N THR A 34 2.20 -3.36 11.57
CA THR A 34 3.15 -4.09 10.73
C THR A 34 3.74 -3.15 9.67
N THR A 35 5.01 -3.36 9.32
CA THR A 35 5.63 -2.65 8.20
C THR A 35 5.97 -3.64 7.09
N TYR A 36 5.83 -3.21 5.84
CA TYR A 36 6.20 -4.02 4.68
C TYR A 36 7.00 -3.15 3.71
N PRO A 37 8.29 -2.94 4.00
CA PRO A 37 9.12 -1.98 3.26
C PRO A 37 9.37 -2.36 1.79
N ASP A 38 9.22 -3.63 1.43
CA ASP A 38 9.37 -4.06 0.04
C ASP A 38 8.36 -3.39 -0.90
N PHE A 39 7.21 -2.94 -0.38
CA PHE A 39 6.22 -2.24 -1.17
C PHE A 39 6.46 -0.73 -1.25
N ALA A 40 7.46 -0.21 -0.53
CA ALA A 40 7.76 1.21 -0.58
C ALA A 40 8.40 1.58 -1.93
N PRO A 41 7.99 2.69 -2.55
CA PRO A 41 8.67 3.17 -3.75
C PRO A 41 10.09 3.61 -3.41
N ARG A 42 11.00 3.53 -4.37
CA ARG A 42 12.37 3.98 -4.17
C ARG A 42 12.39 5.48 -3.89
N TRP A 43 13.21 5.87 -2.92
CA TRP A 43 13.33 7.27 -2.50
C TRP A 43 13.69 8.20 -3.65
N GLU A 44 14.62 7.79 -4.51
CA GLU A 44 15.06 8.57 -5.66
C GLU A 44 13.91 8.87 -6.62
N MET A 45 13.07 7.87 -6.91
CA MET A 45 11.90 8.03 -7.77
C MET A 45 10.88 8.97 -7.12
N PHE A 46 10.63 8.79 -5.83
CA PHE A 46 9.71 9.63 -5.08
C PHE A 46 10.15 11.10 -5.09
N LYS A 47 11.45 11.36 -4.92
CA LYS A 47 12.02 12.71 -4.98
C LYS A 47 11.79 13.35 -6.34
N ARG A 48 12.06 12.63 -7.43
CA ARG A 48 11.86 13.14 -8.80
C ARG A 48 10.39 13.46 -9.05
N TRP A 49 9.50 12.63 -8.58
CA TRP A 49 8.06 12.89 -8.72
C TRP A 49 7.62 14.14 -7.94
N LYS A 50 8.07 14.28 -6.69
CA LYS A 50 7.78 15.46 -5.86
C LYS A 50 8.33 16.74 -6.48
N ALA A 51 9.46 16.68 -7.15
CA ALA A 51 10.08 17.81 -7.84
C ALA A 51 9.42 18.13 -9.19
N GLY A 52 8.43 17.34 -9.61
CA GLY A 52 7.78 17.53 -10.91
C GLY A 52 8.61 17.04 -12.10
N GLU A 53 9.67 16.28 -11.85
CA GLU A 53 10.55 15.78 -12.90
C GLU A 53 9.97 14.58 -13.66
N ILE A 54 9.04 13.85 -13.04
CA ILE A 54 8.31 12.77 -13.68
C ILE A 54 6.81 12.96 -13.47
N THR A 55 6.02 12.54 -14.44
CA THR A 55 4.56 12.60 -14.37
C THR A 55 4.02 11.46 -13.50
N ASN A 56 2.72 11.54 -13.18
CA ASN A 56 2.05 10.43 -12.51
C ASN A 56 2.15 9.14 -13.32
N GLU A 57 2.03 9.23 -14.64
CA GLU A 57 2.18 8.07 -15.53
C GLU A 57 3.60 7.49 -15.47
N GLY A 58 4.61 8.34 -15.44
CA GLY A 58 6.00 7.93 -15.28
C GLY A 58 6.23 7.25 -13.94
N TYR A 59 5.64 7.79 -12.87
CA TYR A 59 5.70 7.20 -11.54
C TYR A 59 5.09 5.79 -11.53
N ILE A 60 3.89 5.65 -12.10
CA ILE A 60 3.21 4.36 -12.18
C ILE A 60 4.09 3.33 -12.88
N LYS A 61 4.67 3.71 -14.03
CA LYS A 61 5.52 2.83 -14.83
C LYS A 61 6.76 2.38 -14.06
N GLU A 62 7.48 3.32 -13.45
CA GLU A 62 8.69 2.99 -12.69
C GLU A 62 8.39 2.16 -11.44
N TYR A 63 7.33 2.49 -10.72
CA TYR A 63 6.96 1.76 -9.52
C TYR A 63 6.55 0.32 -9.86
N LYS A 64 5.74 0.12 -10.89
CA LYS A 64 5.37 -1.24 -11.35
C LYS A 64 6.59 -2.02 -11.81
N ALA A 65 7.55 -1.38 -12.48
CA ALA A 65 8.79 -2.03 -12.87
C ALA A 65 9.59 -2.49 -11.65
N TYR A 66 9.65 -1.66 -10.60
CA TYR A 66 10.27 -2.04 -9.33
C TYR A 66 9.53 -3.23 -8.69
N LEU A 67 8.20 -3.17 -8.60
CA LEU A 67 7.40 -4.25 -8.01
C LEU A 67 7.61 -5.58 -8.74
N ASN A 68 7.82 -5.54 -10.05
CA ASN A 68 8.09 -6.73 -10.84
C ASN A 68 9.44 -7.40 -10.50
N THR A 69 10.33 -6.70 -9.79
CA THR A 69 11.60 -7.28 -9.31
C THR A 69 11.43 -8.08 -8.02
N LEU A 70 10.30 -7.94 -7.34
CA LEU A 70 10.05 -8.61 -6.07
C LEU A 70 9.71 -10.09 -6.29
N ASN A 71 10.00 -10.91 -5.29
CA ASN A 71 9.66 -12.33 -5.33
C ASN A 71 8.16 -12.52 -5.05
N LYS A 72 7.41 -12.95 -6.05
CA LYS A 72 5.96 -13.10 -5.94
C LYS A 72 5.54 -14.22 -4.98
N ASP A 73 6.34 -15.28 -4.87
CA ASP A 73 6.05 -16.37 -3.93
C ASP A 73 6.16 -15.89 -2.49
N ASP A 74 7.14 -15.04 -2.20
CA ASP A 74 7.30 -14.46 -0.86
C ASP A 74 6.12 -13.54 -0.52
N ILE A 75 5.67 -12.74 -1.47
CA ILE A 75 4.52 -11.85 -1.28
C ILE A 75 3.26 -12.68 -0.99
N GLU A 76 3.02 -13.70 -1.78
CA GLU A 76 1.87 -14.58 -1.61
C GLU A 76 1.89 -15.24 -0.23
N PHE A 77 3.05 -15.72 0.19
CA PHE A 77 3.23 -16.33 1.51
C PHE A 77 2.97 -15.31 2.64
N ASP A 78 3.53 -14.11 2.52
CA ASP A 78 3.44 -13.08 3.56
C ASP A 78 2.01 -12.59 3.78
N PHE A 79 1.18 -12.61 2.74
CA PHE A 79 -0.19 -12.10 2.81
C PHE A 79 -1.26 -13.18 2.79
N LYS A 80 -0.89 -14.47 2.82
CA LYS A 80 -1.88 -15.56 2.69
C LYS A 80 -2.95 -15.55 3.78
N GLU A 81 -2.59 -15.13 5.00
CA GLU A 81 -3.55 -15.07 6.11
C GLU A 81 -4.63 -14.02 5.89
N TYR A 82 -4.33 -12.98 5.10
CA TYR A 82 -5.27 -11.90 4.80
C TYR A 82 -6.11 -12.19 3.55
N ASN A 83 -5.79 -13.24 2.81
CA ASN A 83 -6.59 -13.69 1.67
C ASN A 83 -7.67 -14.70 2.12
N THR A 84 -8.23 -14.47 3.30
CA THR A 84 -9.32 -15.23 3.91
C THR A 84 -10.43 -14.28 4.31
N GLU A 85 -11.58 -14.83 4.67
CA GLU A 85 -12.70 -14.04 5.17
C GLU A 85 -12.56 -13.67 6.66
N GLU A 86 -11.60 -14.29 7.35
CA GLU A 86 -11.45 -14.14 8.80
C GLU A 86 -10.48 -13.04 9.20
N ASN A 87 -9.42 -12.84 8.43
CA ASN A 87 -8.38 -11.87 8.75
C ASN A 87 -8.32 -10.77 7.70
N HIS A 88 -8.14 -9.54 8.16
CA HIS A 88 -8.14 -8.37 7.29
C HIS A 88 -6.94 -7.49 7.59
N CYS A 89 -6.33 -6.93 6.54
CA CYS A 89 -5.30 -5.91 6.72
C CYS A 89 -5.60 -4.69 5.84
N VAL A 90 -4.96 -3.58 6.15
CA VAL A 90 -5.07 -2.36 5.39
C VAL A 90 -3.67 -1.82 5.11
N LEU A 91 -3.37 -1.66 3.82
CA LEU A 91 -2.07 -1.14 3.35
C LEU A 91 -2.12 0.37 3.38
N LEU A 92 -1.20 0.99 4.11
CA LEU A 92 -1.29 2.42 4.45
C LEU A 92 -0.17 3.25 3.85
N CYS A 93 -0.52 4.43 3.33
CA CYS A 93 0.41 5.51 3.03
C CYS A 93 -0.18 6.85 3.50
N TYR A 94 0.48 7.98 3.17
CA TYR A 94 0.13 9.27 3.78
C TYR A 94 -1.09 9.94 3.17
N GLU A 95 -1.30 9.81 1.86
CA GLU A 95 -2.29 10.59 1.12
C GLU A 95 -3.71 10.12 1.39
N LYS A 96 -4.66 11.05 1.28
CA LYS A 96 -6.09 10.77 1.41
C LYS A 96 -6.59 9.93 0.23
N PRO A 97 -7.80 9.34 0.31
CA PRO A 97 -8.29 8.40 -0.70
C PRO A 97 -8.31 8.91 -2.14
N TYR A 98 -8.55 10.20 -2.34
CA TYR A 98 -8.67 10.77 -3.68
C TYR A 98 -7.38 11.36 -4.22
N ASP A 99 -6.32 11.38 -3.42
CA ASP A 99 -5.03 11.90 -3.83
C ASP A 99 -4.21 10.79 -4.48
N PHE A 100 -3.33 11.18 -5.41
CA PHE A 100 -2.42 10.23 -6.03
C PHE A 100 -1.48 9.64 -4.98
N CYS A 101 -1.43 8.31 -4.90
CA CYS A 101 -0.60 7.60 -3.95
C CYS A 101 -0.18 6.25 -4.49
N HIS A 102 1.03 5.82 -4.12
CA HIS A 102 1.54 4.52 -4.57
C HIS A 102 0.68 3.33 -4.12
N ARG A 103 -0.11 3.46 -3.05
CA ARG A 103 -0.97 2.34 -2.61
C ARG A 103 -2.02 1.96 -3.67
N HIS A 104 -2.51 2.94 -4.44
CA HIS A 104 -3.47 2.67 -5.51
C HIS A 104 -2.79 1.93 -6.67
N VAL A 105 -1.55 2.31 -6.99
CA VAL A 105 -0.76 1.63 -8.01
C VAL A 105 -0.44 0.21 -7.55
N LEU A 106 -0.08 0.05 -6.28
CA LEU A 106 0.19 -1.27 -5.68
C LEU A 106 -1.05 -2.15 -5.74
N ALA A 107 -2.22 -1.62 -5.41
CA ALA A 107 -3.47 -2.37 -5.46
C ALA A 107 -3.72 -2.91 -6.87
N ASP A 108 -3.54 -2.08 -7.89
CA ASP A 108 -3.70 -2.50 -9.29
C ASP A 108 -2.70 -3.60 -9.65
N TRP A 109 -1.45 -3.46 -9.24
CA TRP A 109 -0.39 -4.45 -9.50
C TRP A 109 -0.70 -5.78 -8.82
N LEU A 110 -1.18 -5.76 -7.57
CA LEU A 110 -1.55 -6.97 -6.85
C LEU A 110 -2.74 -7.68 -7.50
N GLU A 111 -3.72 -6.93 -7.99
CA GLU A 111 -4.84 -7.51 -8.73
C GLU A 111 -4.38 -8.14 -10.04
N GLU A 112 -3.51 -7.45 -10.79
CA GLU A 112 -2.98 -7.92 -12.07
C GLU A 112 -2.16 -9.21 -11.91
N ASN A 113 -1.39 -9.32 -10.84
CA ASN A 113 -0.43 -10.43 -10.66
C ASN A 113 -0.95 -11.59 -9.82
N PHE A 114 -1.87 -11.35 -8.90
CA PHE A 114 -2.38 -12.38 -7.99
C PHE A 114 -3.89 -12.59 -8.09
N GLY A 115 -4.60 -11.71 -8.77
CA GLY A 115 -6.05 -11.77 -8.82
C GLY A 115 -6.75 -11.38 -7.52
N TRP A 116 -6.02 -10.74 -6.60
CA TRP A 116 -6.61 -10.31 -5.33
C TRP A 116 -7.52 -9.10 -5.57
N LYS A 117 -8.66 -9.08 -4.86
CA LYS A 117 -9.55 -7.91 -4.86
C LYS A 117 -9.12 -6.99 -3.73
N ILE A 118 -8.65 -5.79 -4.08
CA ILE A 118 -8.18 -4.81 -3.11
C ILE A 118 -8.98 -3.52 -3.32
N ALA A 119 -9.61 -3.07 -2.25
CA ALA A 119 -10.43 -1.85 -2.27
C ALA A 119 -9.93 -0.87 -1.22
N GLU A 120 -10.12 0.41 -1.49
CA GLU A 120 -9.88 1.43 -0.49
C GLU A 120 -10.91 1.29 0.64
N TYR A 121 -10.46 1.31 1.89
CA TYR A 121 -11.34 1.22 3.04
C TYR A 121 -11.75 2.63 3.46
N TYR A 122 -12.97 3.00 3.15
CA TYR A 122 -13.48 4.32 3.50
C TYR A 122 -14.04 4.30 4.91
N VAL A 123 -13.50 5.19 5.75
CA VAL A 123 -14.02 5.39 7.10
C VAL A 123 -15.11 6.45 7.03
N GLY A 124 -16.32 6.09 7.47
CA GLY A 124 -17.47 6.98 7.44
C GLY A 124 -17.28 8.21 8.31
N GLY A 125 -17.79 9.31 7.84
CA GLY A 125 -17.78 10.58 8.53
C GLY A 125 -16.58 11.43 8.25
#